data_c6a7abb89af629e7df207bf778d23660
#
_entry.id   c6a7abb89af629e7df207bf778d23660
#
_cell.length_a   1.000
_cell.length_b   1.000
_cell.length_c   1.000
_cell.angle_alpha   90.00
_cell.angle_beta   90.00
_cell.angle_gamma   90.00
#
_symmetry.space_group_name_H-M   'P 1'
#
loop_
_entity.id
_entity.type
_entity.pdbx_description
1 polymer ?
#
loop_
_entity_poly.entity_id
_entity_poly.type
_entity_poly.pdbx_seq_one_letter_code
_entity_poly.pdbx_strand_id
1 'polypeptide(L)'
;MSASYSASWRRGNPRLLLLLVCTIWSTTGLLVQAKVHYHKWDISYKFKSPDCFKKLAVTINGQTPGPTINAQQGDTIVVRVKNSLLTENVAIHWHGIRQIGTPWFDGTEGVTQCPIVAGDTFVYRFVVDRPGTYLYHAHYGMQRSAGLYGLIRVAVPDGVVEPFAYDYDRSIILNDWWHNSTYEQATGLASIPFVWVGEPQSLLINGRGKFNCSLAGPTAVCNATNPECSPYVLTVVPGKTYRLRIASITSLSALNFEIEGHNMTVVEADGHYVKPFVIKNLNIYSGETYSVLFTADRDPSRNYWLAMNVISRKPGTPTGTAVLNYYPNHPRKSPPTSPPVGPPWDDAAYRFNQSHAIRSHPDYVHPPPLTSDRMIILLNTQNRVDGYTRWSLNNVSFNMPHTPYLIALKENLRHVFDQRPAPETYDYRNYDIHSVPENHNATTGTSIYRLDFNSTVDVILQNANMIEANKSETHPWHLHGHDFWVLGYGSGKFDPEVHPKEYNLVDPIMKNTVPLHYYGWTAIRFRADNPGAWAFHCHIESHFFMGMGIVFEEGVDRVGELPTSIMGCGDSKSLRGP
;
A
#
# COMPACT_ATOMS: atom_id res chain seq x y z
N MET A 1 -56.63 20.77 -77.88
CA MET A 1 -56.48 21.14 -76.49
C MET A 1 -55.49 20.17 -75.88
N SER A 2 -54.23 20.48 -75.81
CA SER A 2 -53.16 19.69 -75.28
C SER A 2 -52.70 20.29 -73.95
N ALA A 3 -52.80 19.51 -72.87
CA ALA A 3 -52.29 19.88 -71.56
C ALA A 3 -50.98 19.13 -71.28
N SER A 4 -49.88 19.84 -71.23
CA SER A 4 -48.57 19.33 -70.86
C SER A 4 -48.39 19.37 -69.33
N TYR A 5 -48.12 18.25 -68.73
CA TYR A 5 -47.68 18.15 -67.32
C TYR A 5 -46.15 18.17 -67.26
N SER A 6 -45.57 19.19 -66.62
CA SER A 6 -44.15 19.29 -66.29
C SER A 6 -43.91 18.76 -64.86
N ALA A 7 -43.14 17.70 -64.73
CA ALA A 7 -42.69 17.15 -63.45
C ALA A 7 -41.45 17.92 -62.94
N SER A 8 -41.55 18.61 -61.81
CA SER A 8 -40.44 19.28 -61.15
C SER A 8 -39.71 18.31 -60.21
N TRP A 9 -38.48 17.95 -60.54
CA TRP A 9 -37.56 17.26 -59.64
C TRP A 9 -37.04 18.24 -58.58
N ARG A 10 -37.41 18.02 -57.33
CA ARG A 10 -36.78 18.74 -56.19
C ARG A 10 -35.39 18.13 -55.96
N ARG A 11 -34.33 18.94 -56.19
CA ARG A 11 -32.94 18.59 -55.81
C ARG A 11 -32.83 18.57 -54.30
N GLY A 12 -32.56 17.39 -53.73
CA GLY A 12 -32.24 17.25 -52.31
C GLY A 12 -30.98 18.02 -51.95
N ASN A 13 -31.01 18.68 -50.83
CA ASN A 13 -29.97 19.59 -50.34
C ASN A 13 -28.72 18.78 -49.88
N PRO A 14 -27.56 18.87 -50.60
CA PRO A 14 -26.38 18.07 -50.30
C PRO A 14 -25.76 18.35 -48.93
N ARG A 15 -26.14 19.45 -48.29
CA ARG A 15 -25.68 19.83 -46.96
C ARG A 15 -26.28 18.92 -45.84
N LEU A 16 -27.46 18.36 -46.06
CA LEU A 16 -28.09 17.48 -45.07
C LEU A 16 -27.42 16.08 -45.05
N LEU A 17 -26.94 15.60 -46.19
CA LEU A 17 -26.24 14.31 -46.31
C LEU A 17 -24.83 14.39 -45.68
N LEU A 18 -24.15 15.54 -45.79
CA LEU A 18 -22.83 15.74 -45.17
C LEU A 18 -22.92 15.82 -43.64
N LEU A 19 -23.96 16.42 -43.09
CA LEU A 19 -24.20 16.49 -41.65
C LEU A 19 -24.52 15.11 -41.06
N LEU A 20 -25.28 14.26 -41.77
CA LEU A 20 -25.56 12.88 -41.30
C LEU A 20 -24.30 11.99 -41.35
N VAL A 21 -23.43 12.15 -42.34
CA VAL A 21 -22.16 11.40 -42.42
C VAL A 21 -21.17 11.87 -41.37
N CYS A 22 -21.09 13.19 -41.10
CA CYS A 22 -20.25 13.71 -40.01
C CYS A 22 -20.74 13.29 -38.60
N THR A 23 -22.05 13.18 -38.39
CA THR A 23 -22.58 12.71 -37.10
C THR A 23 -22.39 11.20 -36.87
N ILE A 24 -22.35 10.39 -37.94
CA ILE A 24 -22.06 8.96 -37.86
C ILE A 24 -20.56 8.72 -37.60
N TRP A 25 -19.67 9.57 -38.08
CA TRP A 25 -18.23 9.45 -37.82
C TRP A 25 -17.82 9.98 -36.44
N SER A 26 -18.60 10.86 -35.81
CA SER A 26 -18.32 11.34 -34.45
C SER A 26 -18.80 10.40 -33.33
N THR A 27 -19.52 9.32 -33.64
CA THR A 27 -20.02 8.35 -32.65
C THR A 27 -19.29 7.00 -32.65
N THR A 28 -18.29 6.81 -33.51
CA THR A 28 -17.34 5.71 -33.34
C THR A 28 -16.23 6.11 -32.35
N GLY A 29 -16.61 6.59 -31.17
CA GLY A 29 -15.77 6.49 -30.01
C GLY A 29 -15.39 5.01 -29.87
N LEU A 30 -14.14 4.67 -29.99
CA LEU A 30 -13.61 3.36 -29.65
C LEU A 30 -14.18 3.00 -28.28
N LEU A 31 -15.21 2.14 -28.25
CA LEU A 31 -15.64 1.49 -27.02
C LEU A 31 -14.44 0.62 -26.60
N VAL A 32 -13.56 1.19 -25.76
CA VAL A 32 -12.55 0.39 -25.08
C VAL A 32 -13.32 -0.62 -24.24
N GLN A 33 -13.40 -1.85 -24.74
CA GLN A 33 -14.10 -2.91 -24.05
C GLN A 33 -13.27 -3.33 -22.85
N ALA A 34 -13.75 -3.02 -21.64
CA ALA A 34 -13.13 -3.48 -20.41
C ALA A 34 -12.94 -5.00 -20.44
N LYS A 35 -11.74 -5.45 -20.16
CA LYS A 35 -11.38 -6.87 -20.15
C LYS A 35 -11.62 -7.48 -18.78
N VAL A 36 -11.82 -8.81 -18.75
CA VAL A 36 -11.88 -9.58 -17.51
C VAL A 36 -10.64 -10.45 -17.43
N HIS A 37 -9.81 -10.23 -16.42
CA HIS A 37 -8.59 -11.00 -16.16
C HIS A 37 -8.86 -12.05 -15.09
N TYR A 38 -8.62 -13.32 -15.42
CA TYR A 38 -8.84 -14.44 -14.52
C TYR A 38 -7.52 -14.97 -13.98
N HIS A 39 -7.41 -15.02 -12.66
CA HIS A 39 -6.26 -15.58 -11.95
C HIS A 39 -6.71 -16.75 -11.06
N LYS A 40 -5.90 -17.80 -11.03
CA LYS A 40 -6.07 -18.93 -10.11
C LYS A 40 -4.83 -19.01 -9.20
N TRP A 41 -5.04 -18.82 -7.92
CA TRP A 41 -3.99 -18.79 -6.92
C TRP A 41 -4.16 -19.92 -5.92
N ASP A 42 -3.12 -20.71 -5.75
CA ASP A 42 -2.96 -21.71 -4.70
C ASP A 42 -2.01 -21.15 -3.63
N ILE A 43 -2.54 -20.91 -2.45
CA ILE A 43 -1.76 -20.39 -1.32
C ILE A 43 -1.24 -21.58 -0.54
N SER A 44 0.07 -21.77 -0.53
CA SER A 44 0.68 -22.96 0.04
C SER A 44 2.06 -22.67 0.63
N TYR A 45 2.48 -23.50 1.59
CA TYR A 45 3.83 -23.46 2.14
C TYR A 45 4.84 -24.02 1.15
N LYS A 46 5.95 -23.31 0.99
CA LYS A 46 7.14 -23.79 0.25
C LYS A 46 8.41 -23.36 0.98
N PHE A 47 9.41 -24.22 1.00
CA PHE A 47 10.75 -23.80 1.39
C PHE A 47 11.35 -22.91 0.29
N LYS A 48 11.85 -21.74 0.70
CA LYS A 48 12.50 -20.75 -0.15
C LYS A 48 13.83 -20.30 0.43
N SER A 49 14.75 -19.87 -0.43
CA SER A 49 16.07 -19.35 -0.04
C SER A 49 16.39 -18.05 -0.78
N PRO A 50 15.54 -17.01 -0.68
CA PRO A 50 15.70 -15.79 -1.47
C PRO A 50 16.99 -15.02 -1.14
N ASP A 51 17.54 -15.24 0.05
CA ASP A 51 18.78 -14.65 0.56
C ASP A 51 19.87 -15.68 0.90
N CYS A 52 19.78 -16.90 0.34
CA CYS A 52 20.59 -18.10 0.61
C CYS A 52 20.17 -18.93 1.83
N PHE A 53 19.44 -18.33 2.80
CA PHE A 53 18.93 -19.03 3.98
C PHE A 53 17.59 -19.69 3.67
N LYS A 54 17.47 -21.00 4.00
CA LYS A 54 16.25 -21.78 3.75
C LYS A 54 15.22 -21.54 4.83
N LYS A 55 14.08 -20.96 4.44
CA LYS A 55 12.93 -20.65 5.31
C LYS A 55 11.65 -21.24 4.72
N LEU A 56 10.69 -21.61 5.57
CA LEU A 56 9.33 -21.91 5.15
C LEU A 56 8.61 -20.58 4.84
N ALA A 57 8.16 -20.42 3.61
CA ALA A 57 7.44 -19.24 3.15
C ALA A 57 6.00 -19.57 2.77
N VAL A 58 5.10 -18.58 2.86
CA VAL A 58 3.76 -18.64 2.28
C VAL A 58 3.86 -18.12 0.83
N THR A 59 3.40 -18.92 -0.11
CA THR A 59 3.60 -18.67 -1.54
C THR A 59 2.29 -18.65 -2.31
N ILE A 60 2.28 -17.94 -3.43
CA ILE A 60 1.21 -18.01 -4.45
C ILE A 60 1.73 -18.84 -5.62
N ASN A 61 1.08 -19.98 -5.88
CA ASN A 61 1.50 -20.91 -6.94
C ASN A 61 3.00 -21.31 -6.81
N GLY A 62 3.48 -21.44 -5.57
CA GLY A 62 4.88 -21.77 -5.27
C GLY A 62 5.88 -20.61 -5.42
N GLN A 63 5.43 -19.38 -5.61
CA GLN A 63 6.26 -18.19 -5.81
C GLN A 63 6.11 -17.16 -4.68
N THR A 64 7.20 -16.46 -4.37
CA THR A 64 7.26 -15.23 -3.58
C THR A 64 8.40 -14.36 -4.15
N PRO A 65 8.16 -13.08 -4.50
CA PRO A 65 6.86 -12.45 -4.67
C PRO A 65 5.90 -13.25 -5.56
N GLY A 66 4.60 -13.12 -5.31
CA GLY A 66 3.57 -13.71 -6.14
C GLY A 66 3.50 -13.08 -7.54
N PRO A 67 2.63 -13.61 -8.44
CA PRO A 67 2.49 -13.12 -9.81
C PRO A 67 2.08 -11.64 -9.88
N THR A 68 2.71 -10.85 -10.72
CA THR A 68 2.24 -9.49 -11.01
C THR A 68 0.93 -9.52 -11.79
N ILE A 69 -0.09 -8.84 -11.30
CA ILE A 69 -1.33 -8.58 -12.03
C ILE A 69 -1.08 -7.40 -12.98
N ASN A 70 -1.35 -7.60 -14.27
CA ASN A 70 -1.30 -6.54 -15.27
C ASN A 70 -2.71 -6.31 -15.81
N ALA A 71 -3.18 -5.07 -15.78
CA ALA A 71 -4.51 -4.66 -16.22
C ALA A 71 -4.46 -3.26 -16.82
N GLN A 72 -5.57 -2.83 -17.42
CA GLN A 72 -5.82 -1.48 -17.87
C GLN A 72 -6.94 -0.87 -17.03
N GLN A 73 -6.94 0.45 -16.86
CA GLN A 73 -8.03 1.16 -16.17
C GLN A 73 -9.40 0.76 -16.74
N GLY A 74 -10.31 0.39 -15.85
CA GLY A 74 -11.65 -0.09 -16.18
C GLY A 74 -11.75 -1.62 -16.31
N ASP A 75 -10.64 -2.35 -16.37
CA ASP A 75 -10.65 -3.80 -16.41
C ASP A 75 -11.19 -4.41 -15.11
N THR A 76 -11.79 -5.58 -15.22
CA THR A 76 -12.23 -6.40 -14.09
C THR A 76 -11.18 -7.46 -13.76
N ILE A 77 -10.76 -7.50 -12.51
CA ILE A 77 -9.89 -8.55 -11.98
C ILE A 77 -10.74 -9.60 -11.27
N VAL A 78 -10.52 -10.86 -11.60
CA VAL A 78 -11.14 -12.02 -10.94
C VAL A 78 -10.03 -12.93 -10.44
N VAL A 79 -9.92 -13.08 -9.12
CA VAL A 79 -8.90 -13.94 -8.50
C VAL A 79 -9.57 -15.02 -7.68
N ARG A 80 -9.43 -16.26 -8.15
CA ARG A 80 -9.84 -17.44 -7.38
C ARG A 80 -8.69 -17.88 -6.50
N VAL A 81 -8.83 -17.68 -5.19
CA VAL A 81 -7.86 -18.03 -4.16
C VAL A 81 -8.25 -19.35 -3.51
N LYS A 82 -7.41 -20.36 -3.60
CA LYS A 82 -7.49 -21.61 -2.85
C LYS A 82 -6.55 -21.52 -1.67
N ASN A 83 -7.06 -21.63 -0.46
CA ASN A 83 -6.22 -21.76 0.74
C ASN A 83 -5.81 -23.23 0.91
N SER A 84 -4.57 -23.55 0.57
CA SER A 84 -3.95 -24.86 0.75
C SER A 84 -2.97 -24.88 1.94
N LEU A 85 -3.02 -23.88 2.83
CA LEU A 85 -2.34 -23.92 4.12
C LEU A 85 -3.06 -24.94 5.02
N LEU A 86 -2.29 -25.66 5.86
CA LEU A 86 -2.86 -26.73 6.66
C LEU A 86 -3.55 -26.24 7.94
N THR A 87 -3.08 -25.12 8.49
CA THR A 87 -3.43 -24.68 9.85
C THR A 87 -3.77 -23.20 9.93
N GLU A 88 -3.64 -22.44 8.84
CA GLU A 88 -3.85 -21.00 8.82
C GLU A 88 -4.98 -20.60 7.88
N ASN A 89 -5.70 -19.58 8.27
CA ASN A 89 -6.61 -18.87 7.39
C ASN A 89 -5.84 -17.88 6.50
N VAL A 90 -6.50 -17.32 5.49
CA VAL A 90 -5.95 -16.34 4.56
C VAL A 90 -6.96 -15.24 4.31
N ALA A 91 -6.49 -14.01 4.17
CA ALA A 91 -7.22 -12.91 3.54
C ALA A 91 -6.23 -12.13 2.69
N ILE A 92 -6.65 -11.64 1.51
CA ILE A 92 -5.78 -10.90 0.58
C ILE A 92 -6.37 -9.53 0.34
N HIS A 93 -5.63 -8.50 0.74
CA HIS A 93 -5.98 -7.11 0.50
C HIS A 93 -5.37 -6.60 -0.82
N TRP A 94 -6.12 -5.75 -1.50
CA TRP A 94 -5.78 -5.13 -2.79
C TRP A 94 -5.39 -3.67 -2.55
N HIS A 95 -4.20 -3.48 -2.02
CA HIS A 95 -3.68 -2.22 -1.51
C HIS A 95 -3.66 -1.10 -2.57
N GLY A 96 -4.37 -0.01 -2.28
CA GLY A 96 -4.54 1.14 -3.19
C GLY A 96 -5.68 0.99 -4.20
N ILE A 97 -6.34 -0.17 -4.27
CA ILE A 97 -7.56 -0.38 -5.06
C ILE A 97 -8.76 0.02 -4.20
N ARG A 98 -9.53 1.00 -4.65
CA ARG A 98 -10.60 1.61 -3.84
C ARG A 98 -11.83 0.72 -3.64
N GLN A 99 -11.95 -0.40 -4.36
CA GLN A 99 -13.10 -1.32 -4.24
C GLN A 99 -14.47 -0.64 -4.45
N ILE A 100 -14.54 0.32 -5.37
CA ILE A 100 -15.77 1.06 -5.65
C ILE A 100 -16.91 0.09 -6.02
N GLY A 101 -17.99 0.14 -5.24
CA GLY A 101 -19.15 -0.73 -5.41
C GLY A 101 -18.94 -2.19 -5.00
N THR A 102 -17.75 -2.55 -4.52
CA THR A 102 -17.43 -3.92 -4.04
C THR A 102 -16.65 -3.91 -2.72
N PRO A 103 -17.07 -3.15 -1.68
CA PRO A 103 -16.30 -3.02 -0.44
C PRO A 103 -16.04 -4.35 0.25
N TRP A 104 -16.89 -5.35 0.06
CA TRP A 104 -16.71 -6.71 0.59
C TRP A 104 -15.53 -7.50 0.00
N PHE A 105 -14.93 -7.03 -1.09
CA PHE A 105 -13.75 -7.64 -1.70
C PHE A 105 -12.44 -6.90 -1.35
N ASP A 106 -12.47 -5.96 -0.43
CA ASP A 106 -11.26 -5.28 0.08
C ASP A 106 -10.23 -6.26 0.67
N GLY A 107 -10.70 -7.39 1.20
CA GLY A 107 -9.83 -8.48 1.63
C GLY A 107 -9.28 -8.33 3.05
N THR A 108 -9.92 -7.51 3.88
CA THR A 108 -9.52 -7.32 5.28
C THR A 108 -10.39 -8.20 6.18
N GLU A 109 -9.77 -9.23 6.76
CA GLU A 109 -10.41 -10.11 7.74
C GLU A 109 -10.91 -9.29 8.93
N GLY A 110 -12.08 -9.64 9.46
CA GLY A 110 -12.73 -8.95 10.59
C GLY A 110 -13.28 -7.55 10.27
N VAL A 111 -12.95 -6.96 9.12
CA VAL A 111 -13.49 -5.67 8.67
C VAL A 111 -14.50 -5.86 7.54
N THR A 112 -14.09 -6.46 6.43
CA THR A 112 -14.92 -6.59 5.23
C THR A 112 -15.40 -7.99 4.95
N GLN A 113 -14.69 -9.02 5.42
CA GLN A 113 -14.99 -10.42 5.13
C GLN A 113 -14.52 -11.34 6.25
N CYS A 114 -15.08 -12.56 6.27
CA CYS A 114 -14.50 -13.67 7.02
C CYS A 114 -13.20 -14.15 6.34
N PRO A 115 -12.25 -14.68 7.12
CA PRO A 115 -11.04 -15.24 6.53
C PRO A 115 -11.37 -16.50 5.72
N ILE A 116 -10.55 -16.77 4.70
CA ILE A 116 -10.61 -18.00 3.89
C ILE A 116 -9.97 -19.10 4.72
N VAL A 117 -10.77 -20.01 5.25
CA VAL A 117 -10.28 -21.10 6.11
C VAL A 117 -9.47 -22.12 5.32
N ALA A 118 -8.64 -22.90 6.02
CA ALA A 118 -7.84 -23.96 5.42
C ALA A 118 -8.73 -24.94 4.61
N GLY A 119 -8.34 -25.18 3.36
CA GLY A 119 -9.08 -26.05 2.44
C GLY A 119 -10.16 -25.34 1.60
N ASP A 120 -10.56 -24.12 1.96
CA ASP A 120 -11.60 -23.39 1.23
C ASP A 120 -11.06 -22.61 0.01
N THR A 121 -12.01 -22.18 -0.82
CA THR A 121 -11.76 -21.34 -2.00
C THR A 121 -12.64 -20.10 -1.94
N PHE A 122 -12.05 -18.93 -2.20
CA PHE A 122 -12.73 -17.64 -2.30
C PHE A 122 -12.49 -17.00 -3.66
N VAL A 123 -13.45 -16.22 -4.15
CA VAL A 123 -13.32 -15.52 -5.44
C VAL A 123 -13.49 -14.03 -5.21
N TYR A 124 -12.40 -13.29 -5.36
CA TYR A 124 -12.42 -11.83 -5.44
C TYR A 124 -12.78 -11.38 -6.84
N ARG A 125 -13.62 -10.33 -6.95
CA ARG A 125 -14.00 -9.73 -8.23
C ARG A 125 -14.17 -8.23 -8.05
N PHE A 126 -13.33 -7.44 -8.70
CA PHE A 126 -13.35 -5.98 -8.58
C PHE A 126 -12.87 -5.32 -9.88
N VAL A 127 -13.16 -4.03 -10.01
CA VAL A 127 -12.70 -3.19 -11.12
C VAL A 127 -11.50 -2.38 -10.68
N VAL A 128 -10.47 -2.29 -11.54
CA VAL A 128 -9.35 -1.36 -11.33
C VAL A 128 -9.70 -0.01 -11.95
N ASP A 129 -10.14 0.91 -11.12
CA ASP A 129 -10.78 2.15 -11.52
C ASP A 129 -9.79 3.26 -11.95
N ARG A 130 -8.48 3.10 -11.64
CA ARG A 130 -7.44 4.09 -11.97
C ARG A 130 -6.14 3.44 -12.43
N PRO A 131 -5.40 4.11 -13.35
CA PRO A 131 -4.06 3.68 -13.71
C PRO A 131 -3.10 3.91 -12.53
N GLY A 132 -2.00 3.18 -12.51
CA GLY A 132 -0.99 3.36 -11.47
C GLY A 132 -0.27 2.08 -11.09
N THR A 133 0.46 2.16 -10.00
CA THR A 133 1.16 1.03 -9.37
C THR A 133 0.56 0.76 -8.01
N TYR A 134 0.09 -0.47 -7.80
CA TYR A 134 -0.57 -0.92 -6.60
C TYR A 134 0.02 -2.24 -6.11
N LEU A 135 -0.41 -2.67 -4.94
CA LEU A 135 0.07 -3.88 -4.29
C LEU A 135 -1.09 -4.85 -4.02
N TYR A 136 -0.77 -6.10 -3.76
CA TYR A 136 -1.63 -7.02 -3.03
C TYR A 136 -0.79 -7.75 -1.98
N HIS A 137 -1.38 -8.05 -0.85
CA HIS A 137 -0.70 -8.79 0.22
C HIS A 137 -1.68 -9.45 1.18
N ALA A 138 -1.17 -10.41 1.95
CA ALA A 138 -1.95 -10.99 3.04
C ALA A 138 -2.36 -9.93 4.05
N HIS A 139 -3.61 -10.06 4.52
CA HIS A 139 -4.18 -9.22 5.58
C HIS A 139 -4.74 -10.11 6.70
N TYR A 140 -4.06 -11.21 6.97
CA TYR A 140 -4.32 -12.16 8.05
C TYR A 140 -3.02 -12.47 8.79
N GLY A 141 -3.02 -12.24 10.11
CA GLY A 141 -1.84 -12.46 10.94
C GLY A 141 -0.60 -11.72 10.43
N MET A 142 0.52 -12.45 10.31
CA MET A 142 1.80 -11.92 9.83
C MET A 142 2.25 -12.57 8.51
N GLN A 143 1.31 -12.91 7.62
CA GLN A 143 1.61 -13.68 6.41
C GLN A 143 2.30 -12.87 5.31
N ARG A 144 2.26 -11.54 5.37
CA ARG A 144 3.01 -10.67 4.46
C ARG A 144 4.52 -10.86 4.65
N SER A 145 5.01 -10.85 5.89
CA SER A 145 6.42 -11.14 6.21
C SER A 145 6.81 -12.60 5.93
N ALA A 146 5.82 -13.49 5.78
CA ALA A 146 6.03 -14.87 5.33
C ALA A 146 6.20 -15.00 3.82
N GLY A 147 5.87 -13.95 3.02
CA GLY A 147 6.05 -13.96 1.57
C GLY A 147 4.78 -13.85 0.72
N LEU A 148 3.60 -13.69 1.32
CA LEU A 148 2.33 -13.57 0.61
C LEU A 148 2.08 -12.11 0.17
N TYR A 149 2.66 -11.71 -0.95
CA TYR A 149 2.53 -10.37 -1.53
C TYR A 149 2.92 -10.33 -3.00
N GLY A 150 2.51 -9.26 -3.71
CA GLY A 150 2.92 -8.97 -5.07
C GLY A 150 2.44 -7.62 -5.58
N LEU A 151 2.54 -7.40 -6.89
CA LEU A 151 2.32 -6.12 -7.54
C LEU A 151 1.08 -6.16 -8.44
N ILE A 152 0.39 -5.01 -8.51
CA ILE A 152 -0.66 -4.73 -9.49
C ILE A 152 -0.21 -3.53 -10.33
N ARG A 153 -0.18 -3.72 -11.66
CA ARG A 153 0.14 -2.66 -12.62
C ARG A 153 -1.11 -2.37 -13.44
N VAL A 154 -1.59 -1.15 -13.34
CA VAL A 154 -2.75 -0.69 -14.11
C VAL A 154 -2.26 0.34 -15.13
N ALA A 155 -2.40 0.02 -16.41
CA ALA A 155 -2.06 0.92 -17.50
C ALA A 155 -3.18 1.95 -17.73
N VAL A 156 -2.83 3.09 -18.33
CA VAL A 156 -3.83 4.04 -18.86
C VAL A 156 -4.61 3.39 -20.00
N PRO A 157 -5.86 3.83 -20.29
CA PRO A 157 -6.63 3.34 -21.43
C PRO A 157 -5.91 3.58 -22.75
N ASP A 158 -6.21 2.76 -23.76
CA ASP A 158 -5.65 2.91 -25.09
C ASP A 158 -5.96 4.30 -25.67
N GLY A 159 -4.93 4.99 -26.19
CA GLY A 159 -5.03 6.34 -26.72
C GLY A 159 -4.88 7.46 -25.68
N VAL A 160 -4.84 7.14 -24.39
CA VAL A 160 -4.51 8.09 -23.32
C VAL A 160 -2.99 8.20 -23.18
N VAL A 161 -2.47 9.43 -23.17
CA VAL A 161 -1.04 9.73 -23.03
C VAL A 161 -0.76 10.15 -21.59
N GLU A 162 0.24 9.56 -20.98
CA GLU A 162 0.74 9.96 -19.66
C GLU A 162 1.55 11.26 -19.74
N PRO A 163 1.65 12.08 -18.68
CA PRO A 163 2.34 13.38 -18.73
C PRO A 163 3.87 13.29 -18.79
N PHE A 164 4.40 12.10 -19.04
CA PHE A 164 5.84 11.85 -19.18
C PHE A 164 6.09 10.73 -20.19
N ALA A 165 7.30 10.73 -20.77
CA ALA A 165 7.70 9.75 -21.78
C ALA A 165 8.78 8.82 -21.26
N TYR A 166 8.76 7.56 -21.71
CA TYR A 166 9.76 6.53 -21.44
C TYR A 166 9.81 5.50 -22.57
N ASP A 167 10.94 4.82 -22.70
CA ASP A 167 11.10 3.72 -23.67
C ASP A 167 10.63 2.37 -23.09
N TYR A 168 10.85 2.14 -21.79
CA TYR A 168 10.57 0.87 -21.12
C TYR A 168 9.98 1.06 -19.74
N ASP A 169 9.07 0.17 -19.36
CA ASP A 169 8.43 0.13 -18.05
C ASP A 169 8.87 -1.14 -17.29
N ARG A 170 9.38 -0.98 -16.06
CA ARG A 170 9.88 -2.06 -15.22
C ARG A 170 9.36 -1.90 -13.79
N SER A 171 9.28 -3.02 -13.06
CA SER A 171 8.82 -3.03 -11.67
C SER A 171 9.91 -3.48 -10.71
N ILE A 172 9.98 -2.81 -9.56
CA ILE A 172 10.88 -3.12 -8.46
C ILE A 172 10.04 -3.26 -7.20
N ILE A 173 10.09 -4.43 -6.58
CA ILE A 173 9.50 -4.70 -5.27
C ILE A 173 10.63 -4.71 -4.24
N LEU A 174 10.51 -3.89 -3.21
CA LEU A 174 11.42 -3.80 -2.08
C LEU A 174 10.78 -4.47 -0.87
N ASN A 175 11.52 -5.35 -0.21
CA ASN A 175 11.03 -6.07 0.97
C ASN A 175 12.14 -6.33 1.99
N ASP A 176 11.76 -6.55 3.22
CA ASP A 176 12.61 -7.04 4.32
C ASP A 176 12.29 -8.51 4.62
N TRP A 177 13.28 -9.26 5.13
CA TRP A 177 13.18 -10.71 5.25
C TRP A 177 13.80 -11.23 6.54
N TRP A 178 12.98 -11.90 7.35
CA TRP A 178 13.39 -12.57 8.59
C TRP A 178 13.63 -14.06 8.36
N HIS A 179 14.53 -14.64 9.14
CA HIS A 179 14.76 -16.08 9.16
C HIS A 179 13.82 -16.80 10.13
N ASN A 180 13.42 -16.14 11.22
CA ASN A 180 12.40 -16.66 12.12
C ASN A 180 11.06 -16.83 11.41
N SER A 181 10.31 -17.86 11.78
CA SER A 181 8.96 -18.05 11.26
C SER A 181 8.02 -16.97 11.77
N THR A 182 6.95 -16.70 11.01
CA THR A 182 5.92 -15.76 11.44
C THR A 182 5.15 -16.21 12.67
N TYR A 183 5.12 -17.52 12.96
CA TYR A 183 4.59 -18.08 14.20
C TYR A 183 5.42 -17.68 15.41
N GLU A 184 6.75 -17.82 15.33
CA GLU A 184 7.65 -17.38 16.40
C GLU A 184 7.51 -15.87 16.64
N GLN A 185 7.45 -15.08 15.57
CA GLN A 185 7.26 -13.64 15.65
C GLN A 185 5.92 -13.28 16.30
N ALA A 186 4.80 -13.83 15.82
CA ALA A 186 3.47 -13.57 16.36
C ALA A 186 3.34 -14.02 17.82
N THR A 187 3.88 -15.18 18.16
CA THR A 187 3.90 -15.68 19.55
C THR A 187 4.70 -14.75 20.45
N GLY A 188 5.86 -14.26 20.00
CA GLY A 188 6.67 -13.32 20.76
C GLY A 188 5.95 -12.00 21.01
N LEU A 189 5.29 -11.42 19.99
CA LEU A 189 4.52 -10.20 20.12
C LEU A 189 3.32 -10.33 21.07
N ALA A 190 2.73 -11.53 21.16
CA ALA A 190 1.58 -11.85 22.02
C ALA A 190 1.98 -12.50 23.36
N SER A 191 3.25 -12.47 23.76
CA SER A 191 3.75 -13.13 24.97
C SER A 191 4.00 -12.16 26.14
N ILE A 192 4.03 -12.75 27.34
CA ILE A 192 4.55 -12.12 28.56
C ILE A 192 5.67 -13.04 29.10
N PRO A 193 6.94 -12.59 29.12
CA PRO A 193 7.42 -11.27 28.67
C PRO A 193 7.33 -11.08 27.17
N PHE A 194 7.19 -9.84 26.73
CA PHE A 194 7.15 -9.45 25.33
C PHE A 194 8.47 -9.74 24.61
N VAL A 195 8.40 -10.34 23.43
CA VAL A 195 9.56 -10.59 22.55
C VAL A 195 9.34 -9.90 21.21
N TRP A 196 10.17 -8.91 20.93
CA TRP A 196 10.14 -8.17 19.67
C TRP A 196 10.62 -9.03 18.48
N VAL A 197 10.09 -8.77 17.27
CA VAL A 197 10.46 -9.51 16.04
C VAL A 197 11.93 -9.34 15.64
N GLY A 198 12.61 -8.33 16.16
CA GLY A 198 14.00 -8.00 15.83
C GLY A 198 14.15 -7.37 14.43
N GLU A 199 15.40 -7.07 14.07
CA GLU A 199 15.75 -6.58 12.73
C GLU A 199 15.68 -7.71 11.71
N PRO A 200 15.26 -7.43 10.46
CA PRO A 200 15.31 -8.41 9.37
C PRO A 200 16.76 -8.79 9.07
N GLN A 201 17.01 -10.04 8.72
CA GLN A 201 18.35 -10.51 8.40
C GLN A 201 18.80 -10.08 6.99
N SER A 202 17.85 -9.82 6.10
CA SER A 202 18.15 -9.41 4.72
C SER A 202 17.10 -8.44 4.18
N LEU A 203 17.51 -7.69 3.14
CA LEU A 203 16.64 -6.91 2.28
C LEU A 203 16.57 -7.57 0.91
N LEU A 204 15.37 -7.61 0.31
CA LEU A 204 15.14 -8.28 -0.98
C LEU A 204 14.69 -7.27 -2.04
N ILE A 205 15.34 -7.32 -3.22
CA ILE A 205 14.91 -6.62 -4.44
C ILE A 205 14.30 -7.66 -5.39
N ASN A 206 13.03 -7.52 -5.72
CA ASN A 206 12.28 -8.50 -6.52
C ASN A 206 12.44 -9.95 -6.01
N GLY A 207 12.34 -10.11 -4.68
CA GLY A 207 12.43 -11.41 -4.01
C GLY A 207 13.82 -12.03 -4.01
N ARG A 208 14.89 -11.24 -4.18
CA ARG A 208 16.28 -11.70 -4.16
C ARG A 208 17.14 -10.81 -3.27
N GLY A 209 17.92 -11.45 -2.42
CA GLY A 209 18.83 -10.80 -1.48
C GLY A 209 20.07 -11.64 -1.23
N LYS A 210 20.85 -11.28 -0.22
CA LYS A 210 22.05 -12.00 0.17
C LYS A 210 22.24 -11.97 1.69
N PHE A 211 22.36 -13.15 2.27
CA PHE A 211 22.75 -13.34 3.66
C PHE A 211 24.13 -14.00 3.74
N ASN A 212 24.92 -13.61 4.73
CA ASN A 212 26.21 -14.25 4.99
C ASN A 212 26.01 -15.56 5.75
N CYS A 213 26.10 -16.69 5.07
CA CYS A 213 25.88 -18.01 5.64
C CYS A 213 26.82 -18.36 6.82
N SER A 214 27.96 -17.68 6.99
CA SER A 214 28.82 -17.90 8.15
C SER A 214 28.21 -17.43 9.47
N LEU A 215 27.15 -16.61 9.40
CA LEU A 215 26.38 -16.13 10.56
C LEU A 215 25.18 -17.04 10.87
N ALA A 216 24.92 -18.03 10.05
CA ALA A 216 23.81 -18.97 10.27
C ALA A 216 24.09 -19.87 11.48
N GLY A 217 23.06 -20.13 12.28
CA GLY A 217 23.16 -21.07 13.40
C GLY A 217 23.46 -22.50 12.94
N PRO A 218 23.94 -23.36 13.83
CA PRO A 218 24.44 -24.71 13.48
C PRO A 218 23.36 -25.64 12.90
N THR A 219 22.10 -25.38 13.16
CA THR A 219 20.95 -26.15 12.65
C THR A 219 20.32 -25.56 11.40
N ALA A 220 20.77 -24.37 10.98
CA ALA A 220 20.22 -23.67 9.85
C ALA A 220 20.74 -24.22 8.51
N VAL A 221 19.88 -24.22 7.50
CA VAL A 221 20.26 -24.59 6.14
C VAL A 221 20.50 -23.31 5.33
N CYS A 222 21.77 -22.99 5.10
CA CYS A 222 22.17 -21.85 4.31
C CYS A 222 23.16 -22.28 3.23
N ASN A 223 22.88 -21.90 1.96
CA ASN A 223 23.72 -22.24 0.82
C ASN A 223 24.01 -20.99 -0.04
N ALA A 224 25.24 -20.45 0.08
CA ALA A 224 25.68 -19.24 -0.63
C ALA A 224 25.71 -19.38 -2.17
N THR A 225 25.60 -20.60 -2.69
CA THR A 225 25.57 -20.90 -4.15
C THR A 225 24.18 -21.18 -4.68
N ASN A 226 23.13 -21.08 -3.82
CA ASN A 226 21.75 -21.29 -4.25
C ASN A 226 21.35 -20.28 -5.33
N PRO A 227 20.82 -20.73 -6.49
CA PRO A 227 20.39 -19.82 -7.57
C PRO A 227 19.26 -18.87 -7.14
N GLU A 228 18.44 -19.22 -6.13
CA GLU A 228 17.37 -18.33 -5.62
C GLU A 228 17.94 -17.05 -4.99
N CYS A 229 19.14 -17.08 -4.42
CA CYS A 229 19.79 -15.90 -3.83
C CYS A 229 20.82 -15.22 -4.73
N SER A 230 20.82 -15.53 -6.04
CA SER A 230 21.58 -14.74 -7.01
C SER A 230 21.01 -13.33 -7.08
N PRO A 231 21.83 -12.27 -7.13
CA PRO A 231 21.32 -10.90 -7.21
C PRO A 231 20.32 -10.72 -8.35
N TYR A 232 19.27 -9.93 -8.10
CA TYR A 232 18.37 -9.50 -9.17
C TYR A 232 19.16 -8.67 -10.19
N VAL A 233 18.85 -8.83 -11.47
CA VAL A 233 19.50 -8.12 -12.57
C VAL A 233 18.45 -7.36 -13.37
N LEU A 234 18.57 -6.03 -13.41
CA LEU A 234 17.80 -5.17 -14.29
C LEU A 234 18.67 -4.82 -15.53
N THR A 235 18.38 -5.44 -16.66
CA THR A 235 19.10 -5.12 -17.91
C THR A 235 18.51 -3.89 -18.58
N VAL A 236 19.39 -2.95 -18.93
CA VAL A 236 19.05 -1.71 -19.61
C VAL A 236 19.87 -1.52 -20.88
N VAL A 237 19.29 -0.82 -21.86
CA VAL A 237 19.94 -0.41 -23.11
C VAL A 237 20.47 1.00 -22.92
N PRO A 238 21.76 1.28 -23.18
CA PRO A 238 22.34 2.61 -23.09
C PRO A 238 21.54 3.67 -23.86
N GLY A 239 21.39 4.86 -23.28
CA GLY A 239 20.68 6.00 -23.86
C GLY A 239 19.16 5.92 -23.77
N LYS A 240 18.58 4.84 -23.21
CA LYS A 240 17.14 4.66 -23.07
C LYS A 240 16.63 5.13 -21.72
N THR A 241 15.41 5.67 -21.70
CA THR A 241 14.70 6.12 -20.49
C THR A 241 13.78 5.01 -20.00
N TYR A 242 13.86 4.71 -18.72
CA TYR A 242 13.09 3.68 -18.04
C TYR A 242 12.16 4.30 -17.01
N ARG A 243 10.88 3.90 -17.03
CA ARG A 243 9.99 4.05 -15.88
C ARG A 243 10.22 2.86 -14.95
N LEU A 244 10.64 3.13 -13.72
CA LEU A 244 10.66 2.14 -12.65
C LEU A 244 9.47 2.35 -11.74
N ARG A 245 8.61 1.35 -11.65
CA ARG A 245 7.52 1.27 -10.67
C ARG A 245 8.06 0.61 -9.41
N ILE A 246 8.38 1.43 -8.42
CA ILE A 246 8.99 0.99 -7.16
C ILE A 246 7.91 0.87 -6.11
N ALA A 247 7.81 -0.31 -5.50
CA ALA A 247 6.83 -0.60 -4.46
C ALA A 247 7.53 -1.14 -3.21
N SER A 248 7.24 -0.57 -2.04
CA SER A 248 7.72 -1.07 -0.76
C SER A 248 6.65 -1.92 -0.10
N ILE A 249 6.95 -3.19 0.07
CA ILE A 249 6.08 -4.14 0.78
C ILE A 249 6.74 -4.65 2.06
N THR A 250 7.65 -3.85 2.61
CA THR A 250 8.33 -4.18 3.86
C THR A 250 7.34 -4.37 5.00
N SER A 251 7.66 -5.27 5.90
CA SER A 251 6.85 -5.53 7.10
C SER A 251 7.24 -4.63 8.28
N LEU A 252 8.44 -4.04 8.23
CA LEU A 252 8.97 -3.15 9.27
C LEU A 252 9.76 -1.97 8.70
N SER A 253 10.59 -2.19 7.69
CA SER A 253 11.67 -1.26 7.34
C SER A 253 11.19 -0.06 6.53
N ALA A 254 11.57 1.16 6.95
CA ALA A 254 11.67 2.30 6.07
C ALA A 254 12.96 2.20 5.26
N LEU A 255 12.93 2.46 3.97
CA LEU A 255 14.04 2.23 3.06
C LEU A 255 14.44 3.50 2.30
N ASN A 256 15.72 3.56 1.96
CA ASN A 256 16.25 4.48 0.97
C ASN A 256 16.74 3.67 -0.23
N PHE A 257 16.23 3.96 -1.42
CA PHE A 257 16.60 3.29 -2.67
C PHE A 257 17.43 4.23 -3.55
N GLU A 258 18.53 3.73 -4.10
CA GLU A 258 19.44 4.50 -4.96
C GLU A 258 19.91 3.67 -6.15
N ILE A 259 20.04 4.32 -7.31
CA ILE A 259 20.69 3.78 -8.51
C ILE A 259 22.06 4.43 -8.61
N GLU A 260 23.13 3.65 -8.48
CA GLU A 260 24.52 4.15 -8.54
C GLU A 260 24.75 5.09 -9.73
N GLY A 261 25.16 6.31 -9.41
CA GLY A 261 25.53 7.32 -10.42
C GLY A 261 24.39 7.93 -11.23
N HIS A 262 23.13 7.52 -11.05
CA HIS A 262 21.97 8.05 -11.78
C HIS A 262 21.09 8.92 -10.89
N ASN A 263 20.52 9.95 -11.49
CA ASN A 263 19.39 10.65 -10.90
C ASN A 263 18.08 9.99 -11.33
N MET A 264 17.07 10.12 -10.49
CA MET A 264 15.71 9.66 -10.75
C MET A 264 14.76 10.86 -10.74
N THR A 265 13.77 10.85 -11.61
CA THR A 265 12.69 11.85 -11.59
C THR A 265 11.40 11.17 -11.12
N VAL A 266 10.90 11.57 -9.95
CA VAL A 266 9.60 11.08 -9.44
C VAL A 266 8.49 11.67 -10.31
N VAL A 267 7.59 10.83 -10.81
CA VAL A 267 6.47 11.21 -11.70
C VAL A 267 5.11 10.71 -11.23
N GLU A 268 5.09 9.76 -10.30
CA GLU A 268 3.87 9.18 -9.73
C GLU A 268 4.13 8.73 -8.28
N ALA A 269 3.14 8.87 -7.43
CA ALA A 269 3.09 8.33 -6.07
C ALA A 269 1.71 7.73 -5.81
N ASP A 270 1.64 6.48 -5.33
CA ASP A 270 0.42 5.74 -4.99
C ASP A 270 -0.70 5.85 -6.05
N GLY A 271 -0.33 5.76 -7.35
CA GLY A 271 -1.27 5.85 -8.47
C GLY A 271 -1.63 7.28 -8.92
N HIS A 272 -1.05 8.31 -8.33
CA HIS A 272 -1.30 9.71 -8.70
C HIS A 272 -0.07 10.38 -9.30
N TYR A 273 -0.25 11.12 -10.39
CA TYR A 273 0.84 11.86 -11.00
C TYR A 273 1.27 13.03 -10.12
N VAL A 274 2.56 13.24 -10.07
CA VAL A 274 3.19 14.34 -9.33
C VAL A 274 3.94 15.27 -10.28
N LYS A 275 4.17 16.51 -9.88
CA LYS A 275 5.11 17.39 -10.57
C LYS A 275 6.47 16.71 -10.64
N PRO A 276 7.11 16.62 -11.80
CA PRO A 276 8.40 15.97 -11.94
C PRO A 276 9.41 16.53 -10.93
N PHE A 277 9.92 15.68 -10.07
CA PHE A 277 10.85 16.03 -9.00
C PHE A 277 12.10 15.17 -9.07
N VAL A 278 13.27 15.80 -9.30
CA VAL A 278 14.54 15.10 -9.47
C VAL A 278 15.15 14.78 -8.11
N ILE A 279 15.51 13.52 -7.92
CA ILE A 279 16.14 12.99 -6.71
C ILE A 279 17.37 12.15 -7.04
N LYS A 280 18.33 12.09 -6.12
CA LYS A 280 19.44 11.15 -6.18
C LYS A 280 19.05 9.77 -5.63
N ASN A 281 18.28 9.77 -4.56
CA ASN A 281 17.77 8.57 -3.90
C ASN A 281 16.34 8.81 -3.40
N LEU A 282 15.59 7.74 -3.22
CA LEU A 282 14.18 7.74 -2.84
C LEU A 282 14.02 7.15 -1.44
N ASN A 283 13.50 7.94 -0.50
CA ASN A 283 12.96 7.41 0.75
C ASN A 283 11.58 6.84 0.47
N ILE A 284 11.35 5.61 0.88
CA ILE A 284 10.09 4.90 0.66
C ILE A 284 9.72 4.09 1.91
N TYR A 285 8.46 4.17 2.31
CA TYR A 285 7.94 3.51 3.50
C TYR A 285 7.03 2.34 3.11
N SER A 286 6.78 1.45 4.08
CA SER A 286 5.94 0.28 3.84
C SER A 286 4.55 0.67 3.32
N GLY A 287 4.11 0.06 2.23
CA GLY A 287 2.83 0.34 1.56
C GLY A 287 2.89 1.43 0.49
N GLU A 288 3.97 2.23 0.43
CA GLU A 288 4.09 3.27 -0.60
C GLU A 288 4.53 2.70 -1.95
N THR A 289 4.06 3.34 -3.02
CA THR A 289 4.53 3.12 -4.38
C THR A 289 4.96 4.43 -5.04
N TYR A 290 6.01 4.37 -5.84
CA TYR A 290 6.48 5.48 -6.66
C TYR A 290 6.83 5.01 -8.06
N SER A 291 6.49 5.80 -9.09
CA SER A 291 7.13 5.68 -10.39
C SER A 291 8.21 6.74 -10.55
N VAL A 292 9.40 6.30 -10.92
CA VAL A 292 10.52 7.20 -11.24
C VAL A 292 10.98 6.96 -12.66
N LEU A 293 11.42 8.03 -13.33
CA LEU A 293 12.14 7.95 -14.60
C LEU A 293 13.63 8.05 -14.34
N PHE A 294 14.39 7.19 -14.99
CA PHE A 294 15.84 7.34 -15.10
C PHE A 294 16.30 7.03 -16.53
N THR A 295 17.34 7.70 -16.98
CA THR A 295 17.97 7.43 -18.28
C THR A 295 19.27 6.67 -18.07
N ALA A 296 19.48 5.62 -18.85
CA ALA A 296 20.70 4.82 -18.83
C ALA A 296 21.83 5.58 -19.60
N ASP A 297 22.30 6.69 -19.05
CA ASP A 297 23.21 7.66 -19.69
C ASP A 297 24.64 7.62 -19.15
N ARG A 298 24.99 6.57 -18.40
CA ARG A 298 26.35 6.41 -17.84
C ARG A 298 27.25 5.59 -18.76
N ASP A 299 28.51 5.45 -18.35
CA ASP A 299 29.50 4.65 -19.09
C ASP A 299 28.98 3.24 -19.38
N PRO A 300 28.73 2.89 -20.66
CA PRO A 300 28.14 1.60 -21.01
C PRO A 300 29.12 0.41 -20.87
N SER A 301 30.40 0.63 -20.57
CA SER A 301 31.39 -0.42 -20.45
C SER A 301 31.32 -1.22 -19.14
N ARG A 302 30.48 -0.75 -18.16
CA ARG A 302 30.35 -1.36 -16.85
C ARG A 302 28.89 -1.51 -16.40
N ASN A 303 28.69 -2.32 -15.38
CA ASN A 303 27.42 -2.43 -14.66
C ASN A 303 27.41 -1.49 -13.43
N TYR A 304 26.24 -1.26 -12.87
CA TYR A 304 25.99 -0.37 -11.73
C TYR A 304 25.19 -1.09 -10.64
N TRP A 305 25.21 -0.54 -9.43
CA TRP A 305 24.40 -1.06 -8.33
C TRP A 305 23.01 -0.43 -8.30
N LEU A 306 22.02 -1.26 -8.01
CA LEU A 306 20.79 -0.86 -7.34
C LEU A 306 21.00 -1.18 -5.87
N ALA A 307 20.84 -0.20 -4.99
CA ALA A 307 21.06 -0.37 -3.56
C ALA A 307 19.84 0.10 -2.75
N MET A 308 19.56 -0.58 -1.64
CA MET A 308 18.62 -0.11 -0.66
C MET A 308 19.15 -0.27 0.76
N ASN A 309 18.90 0.73 1.59
CA ASN A 309 19.40 0.81 2.95
C ASN A 309 18.24 1.09 3.92
N VAL A 310 18.30 0.57 5.13
CA VAL A 310 17.35 0.91 6.20
C VAL A 310 17.60 2.33 6.66
N ILE A 311 16.53 3.11 6.79
CA ILE A 311 16.53 4.48 7.32
C ILE A 311 15.53 4.58 8.49
N SER A 312 15.55 5.71 9.21
CA SER A 312 14.65 6.02 10.33
C SER A 312 14.91 5.25 11.62
N ARG A 313 15.75 4.24 11.59
CA ARG A 313 16.28 3.55 12.77
C ARG A 313 17.69 3.05 12.49
N LYS A 314 18.47 2.80 13.55
CA LYS A 314 19.84 2.30 13.41
C LYS A 314 19.81 0.94 12.68
N PRO A 315 20.45 0.82 11.52
CA PRO A 315 20.38 -0.40 10.73
C PRO A 315 21.18 -1.53 11.38
N GLY A 316 20.51 -2.66 11.63
CA GLY A 316 21.15 -3.95 11.91
C GLY A 316 21.23 -4.83 10.67
N THR A 317 20.51 -4.45 9.61
CA THR A 317 20.39 -5.21 8.36
C THR A 317 21.37 -4.69 7.31
N PRO A 318 22.12 -5.57 6.61
CA PRO A 318 23.01 -5.18 5.52
C PRO A 318 22.27 -4.53 4.35
N THR A 319 22.98 -3.68 3.59
CA THR A 319 22.49 -3.11 2.33
C THR A 319 21.98 -4.19 1.39
N GLY A 320 20.73 -4.04 0.93
CA GLY A 320 20.17 -4.85 -0.14
C GLY A 320 20.70 -4.39 -1.49
N THR A 321 21.14 -5.33 -2.34
CA THR A 321 21.78 -4.98 -3.62
C THR A 321 21.23 -5.79 -4.79
N ALA A 322 21.19 -5.15 -5.97
CA ALA A 322 20.92 -5.76 -7.26
C ALA A 322 21.84 -5.13 -8.33
N VAL A 323 21.89 -5.73 -9.50
CA VAL A 323 22.74 -5.27 -10.61
C VAL A 323 21.90 -4.54 -11.65
N LEU A 324 22.24 -3.28 -11.94
CA LEU A 324 21.83 -2.58 -13.15
C LEU A 324 22.80 -2.95 -14.26
N ASN A 325 22.38 -3.84 -15.14
CA ASN A 325 23.22 -4.37 -16.22
C ASN A 325 23.06 -3.54 -17.49
N TYR A 326 24.12 -2.87 -17.90
CA TYR A 326 24.19 -2.14 -19.18
C TYR A 326 24.51 -3.11 -20.32
N TYR A 327 23.51 -3.38 -21.17
CA TYR A 327 23.72 -4.22 -22.36
C TYR A 327 24.78 -3.60 -23.29
N PRO A 328 25.74 -4.38 -23.85
CA PRO A 328 25.81 -5.85 -23.86
C PRO A 328 26.69 -6.46 -22.75
N ASN A 329 26.99 -5.77 -21.65
CA ASN A 329 27.78 -6.34 -20.58
C ASN A 329 27.18 -7.65 -20.05
N HIS A 330 28.06 -8.54 -19.57
CA HIS A 330 27.57 -9.78 -18.97
C HIS A 330 26.79 -9.50 -17.68
N PRO A 331 25.54 -10.01 -17.53
CA PRO A 331 24.66 -9.67 -16.41
C PRO A 331 25.18 -10.13 -15.03
N ARG A 332 26.06 -11.13 -14.98
CA ARG A 332 26.72 -11.60 -13.74
C ARG A 332 28.02 -10.85 -13.41
N LYS A 333 28.47 -9.91 -14.25
CA LYS A 333 29.64 -9.09 -13.96
C LYS A 333 29.27 -8.09 -12.88
N SER A 334 29.85 -8.22 -11.71
CA SER A 334 29.64 -7.26 -10.61
C SER A 334 30.07 -5.86 -11.01
N PRO A 335 29.38 -4.81 -10.55
CA PRO A 335 29.88 -3.45 -10.63
C PRO A 335 31.26 -3.32 -9.98
N PRO A 336 32.18 -2.49 -10.52
CA PRO A 336 33.56 -2.38 -10.02
C PRO A 336 33.68 -1.53 -8.73
N THR A 337 32.58 -0.93 -8.27
CA THR A 337 32.50 -0.02 -7.12
C THR A 337 31.80 -0.67 -5.94
N SER A 338 31.85 -0.06 -4.76
CA SER A 338 30.97 -0.41 -3.64
C SER A 338 29.55 0.09 -3.88
N PRO A 339 28.52 -0.61 -3.38
CA PRO A 339 27.14 -0.13 -3.44
C PRO A 339 26.96 1.22 -2.73
N PRO A 340 26.06 2.09 -3.20
CA PRO A 340 25.68 3.31 -2.49
C PRO A 340 25.17 3.03 -1.07
N VAL A 341 25.57 3.87 -0.13
CA VAL A 341 25.15 3.75 1.29
C VAL A 341 23.96 4.63 1.64
N GLY A 342 23.50 5.47 0.69
CA GLY A 342 22.41 6.41 0.90
C GLY A 342 22.72 7.52 1.91
N PRO A 343 21.69 8.28 2.35
CA PRO A 343 21.84 9.26 3.43
C PRO A 343 22.02 8.56 4.79
N PRO A 344 22.54 9.26 5.82
CA PRO A 344 22.55 8.73 7.17
C PRO A 344 21.15 8.28 7.62
N TRP A 345 21.09 7.15 8.33
CA TRP A 345 19.81 6.56 8.76
C TRP A 345 19.01 7.47 9.70
N ASP A 346 19.69 8.33 10.46
CA ASP A 346 19.15 9.28 11.42
C ASP A 346 18.93 10.70 10.84
N ASP A 347 19.22 10.93 9.55
CA ASP A 347 18.96 12.22 8.90
C ASP A 347 17.45 12.44 8.71
N ALA A 348 16.81 12.88 9.79
CA ALA A 348 15.39 13.19 9.80
C ALA A 348 15.03 14.35 8.88
N ALA A 349 15.88 15.37 8.83
CA ALA A 349 15.63 16.56 8.01
C ALA A 349 15.58 16.19 6.53
N TYR A 350 16.47 15.32 6.07
CA TYR A 350 16.48 14.84 4.70
C TYR A 350 15.17 14.11 4.34
N ARG A 351 14.71 13.20 5.21
CA ARG A 351 13.45 12.46 4.99
C ARG A 351 12.24 13.38 4.96
N PHE A 352 12.17 14.28 5.94
CA PHE A 352 11.09 15.26 6.08
C PHE A 352 11.03 16.19 4.86
N ASN A 353 12.18 16.71 4.41
CA ASN A 353 12.27 17.59 3.24
C ASN A 353 11.81 16.87 1.97
N GLN A 354 12.16 15.59 1.77
CA GLN A 354 11.69 14.83 0.61
C GLN A 354 10.17 14.63 0.65
N SER A 355 9.59 14.32 1.83
CA SER A 355 8.12 14.21 1.99
C SER A 355 7.40 15.51 1.62
N HIS A 356 7.97 16.67 1.98
CA HIS A 356 7.40 17.98 1.67
C HIS A 356 7.59 18.42 0.21
N ALA A 357 8.65 17.95 -0.44
CA ALA A 357 9.02 18.44 -1.77
C ALA A 357 8.14 17.86 -2.89
N ILE A 358 7.57 16.67 -2.70
CA ILE A 358 6.76 16.00 -3.72
C ILE A 358 5.36 16.62 -3.72
N ARG A 359 4.91 17.12 -4.89
CA ARG A 359 3.65 17.84 -5.08
C ARG A 359 2.81 17.19 -6.16
N SER A 360 1.49 17.21 -6.01
CA SER A 360 0.57 16.72 -7.03
C SER A 360 0.69 17.46 -8.36
N HIS A 361 0.47 16.73 -9.46
CA HIS A 361 0.40 17.33 -10.78
C HIS A 361 -0.93 18.07 -10.94
N PRO A 362 -0.96 19.39 -11.23
CA PRO A 362 -2.16 20.22 -11.16
C PRO A 362 -3.24 19.84 -12.18
N ASP A 363 -2.84 19.26 -13.32
CA ASP A 363 -3.78 18.87 -14.38
C ASP A 363 -4.43 17.49 -14.12
N TYR A 364 -3.97 16.75 -13.12
CA TYR A 364 -4.43 15.38 -12.84
C TYR A 364 -4.98 15.16 -11.43
N VAL A 365 -4.63 16.04 -10.50
CA VAL A 365 -5.10 15.95 -9.10
C VAL A 365 -5.75 17.27 -8.72
N HIS A 366 -7.03 17.21 -8.39
CA HIS A 366 -7.75 18.39 -7.94
C HIS A 366 -7.32 18.80 -6.52
N PRO A 367 -7.28 20.10 -6.21
CA PRO A 367 -7.03 20.59 -4.86
C PRO A 367 -8.09 20.07 -3.88
N PRO A 368 -7.75 19.92 -2.58
CA PRO A 368 -8.73 19.56 -1.56
C PRO A 368 -9.76 20.67 -1.35
N PRO A 369 -10.97 20.36 -0.83
CA PRO A 369 -11.87 21.36 -0.28
C PRO A 369 -11.13 22.28 0.70
N LEU A 370 -11.47 23.56 0.77
CA LEU A 370 -10.78 24.54 1.62
C LEU A 370 -10.99 24.26 3.12
N THR A 371 -12.13 23.66 3.48
CA THR A 371 -12.52 23.32 4.85
C THR A 371 -12.87 21.85 4.95
N SER A 372 -12.78 21.29 6.16
CA SER A 372 -13.32 19.97 6.48
C SER A 372 -14.59 20.10 7.32
N ASP A 373 -15.44 19.09 7.24
CA ASP A 373 -16.67 18.98 8.04
C ASP A 373 -16.37 18.40 9.43
N ARG A 374 -15.27 17.64 9.54
CA ARG A 374 -14.86 16.96 10.78
C ARG A 374 -13.36 16.86 10.89
N MET A 375 -12.83 17.00 12.10
CA MET A 375 -11.40 16.78 12.40
C MET A 375 -11.27 15.72 13.50
N ILE A 376 -10.47 14.69 13.24
CA ILE A 376 -10.14 13.60 14.15
C ILE A 376 -8.64 13.67 14.44
N ILE A 377 -8.25 13.74 15.72
CA ILE A 377 -6.84 13.84 16.14
C ILE A 377 -6.46 12.55 16.87
N LEU A 378 -5.58 11.77 16.28
CA LEU A 378 -5.19 10.43 16.74
C LEU A 378 -3.77 10.46 17.32
N LEU A 379 -3.67 10.34 18.64
CA LEU A 379 -2.40 10.14 19.33
C LEU A 379 -2.01 8.67 19.29
N ASN A 380 -0.85 8.40 18.70
CA ASN A 380 -0.25 7.09 18.61
C ASN A 380 0.68 6.84 19.80
N THR A 381 0.39 5.82 20.61
CA THR A 381 1.16 5.43 21.78
C THR A 381 1.37 3.93 21.87
N GLN A 382 2.50 3.51 22.44
CA GLN A 382 2.73 2.13 22.82
C GLN A 382 2.43 1.96 24.31
N ASN A 383 1.63 0.98 24.68
CA ASN A 383 1.07 0.82 26.02
C ASN A 383 1.21 -0.63 26.53
N ARG A 384 1.07 -0.80 27.85
CA ARG A 384 0.85 -2.11 28.47
C ARG A 384 -0.63 -2.23 28.81
N VAL A 385 -1.32 -3.13 28.11
CA VAL A 385 -2.73 -3.42 28.34
C VAL A 385 -2.83 -4.87 28.82
N ASP A 386 -3.35 -5.08 30.02
CA ASP A 386 -3.43 -6.41 30.67
C ASP A 386 -2.08 -7.17 30.70
N GLY A 387 -0.97 -6.45 30.82
CA GLY A 387 0.39 -6.98 30.81
C GLY A 387 1.02 -7.16 29.43
N TYR A 388 0.24 -7.10 28.35
CA TYR A 388 0.72 -7.20 26.96
C TYR A 388 1.18 -5.85 26.42
N THR A 389 2.26 -5.85 25.65
CA THR A 389 2.69 -4.65 24.91
C THR A 389 1.79 -4.47 23.68
N ARG A 390 1.10 -3.33 23.61
CA ARG A 390 0.12 -3.01 22.56
C ARG A 390 0.36 -1.61 22.02
N TRP A 391 -0.01 -1.38 20.76
CA TRP A 391 -0.15 -0.05 20.20
C TRP A 391 -1.59 0.44 20.35
N SER A 392 -1.76 1.72 20.62
CA SER A 392 -3.07 2.33 20.84
C SER A 392 -3.20 3.67 20.12
N LEU A 393 -4.42 4.01 19.75
CA LEU A 393 -4.80 5.34 19.28
C LEU A 393 -5.77 5.94 20.31
N ASN A 394 -5.43 7.11 20.83
CA ASN A 394 -6.21 7.77 21.90
C ASN A 394 -6.51 6.80 23.06
N ASN A 395 -5.51 6.03 23.49
CA ASN A 395 -5.56 4.99 24.55
C ASN A 395 -6.39 3.75 24.22
N VAL A 396 -6.88 3.58 22.99
CA VAL A 396 -7.60 2.37 22.56
C VAL A 396 -6.71 1.56 21.61
N SER A 397 -6.36 0.34 22.03
CA SER A 397 -5.71 -0.65 21.19
C SER A 397 -6.77 -1.41 20.40
N PHE A 398 -6.69 -1.36 19.09
CA PHE A 398 -7.65 -2.02 18.21
C PHE A 398 -7.64 -3.53 18.41
N ASN A 399 -8.84 -4.10 18.53
CA ASN A 399 -9.06 -5.53 18.58
C ASN A 399 -10.00 -5.93 17.45
N MET A 400 -9.55 -6.88 16.62
CA MET A 400 -10.31 -7.33 15.46
C MET A 400 -11.55 -8.13 15.91
N PRO A 401 -12.77 -7.79 15.45
CA PRO A 401 -13.97 -8.56 15.80
C PRO A 401 -14.03 -9.89 15.05
N HIS A 402 -14.63 -10.87 15.66
CA HIS A 402 -14.85 -12.18 15.02
C HIS A 402 -15.88 -12.16 13.90
N THR A 403 -16.83 -11.23 13.96
CA THR A 403 -17.80 -10.96 12.91
C THR A 403 -17.36 -9.69 12.18
N PRO A 404 -17.12 -9.72 10.87
CA PRO A 404 -16.67 -8.55 10.14
C PRO A 404 -17.61 -7.34 10.29
N TYR A 405 -17.03 -6.15 10.48
CA TYR A 405 -17.78 -4.90 10.68
C TYR A 405 -18.78 -4.64 9.57
N LEU A 406 -18.37 -4.79 8.30
CA LEU A 406 -19.25 -4.55 7.15
C LEU A 406 -20.51 -5.42 7.23
N ILE A 407 -20.35 -6.70 7.58
CA ILE A 407 -21.49 -7.62 7.75
C ILE A 407 -22.32 -7.21 8.98
N ALA A 408 -21.68 -6.94 10.11
CA ALA A 408 -22.36 -6.58 11.35
C ALA A 408 -23.18 -5.28 11.21
N LEU A 409 -22.64 -4.30 10.51
CA LEU A 409 -23.34 -3.02 10.24
C LEU A 409 -24.50 -3.22 9.28
N LYS A 410 -24.29 -3.94 8.17
CA LYS A 410 -25.32 -4.16 7.15
C LYS A 410 -26.48 -5.02 7.67
N GLU A 411 -26.16 -6.05 8.46
CA GLU A 411 -27.14 -6.99 9.02
C GLU A 411 -27.63 -6.57 10.43
N ASN A 412 -27.24 -5.35 10.89
CA ASN A 412 -27.65 -4.77 12.17
C ASN A 412 -27.30 -5.63 13.41
N LEU A 413 -26.16 -6.32 13.38
CA LEU A 413 -25.65 -7.14 14.49
C LEU A 413 -24.89 -6.26 15.50
N ARG A 414 -25.62 -5.38 16.20
CA ARG A 414 -25.03 -4.32 17.06
C ARG A 414 -24.23 -4.84 18.26
N HIS A 415 -24.46 -6.07 18.69
CA HIS A 415 -23.81 -6.65 19.87
C HIS A 415 -22.38 -7.13 19.63
N VAL A 416 -21.93 -7.21 18.37
CA VAL A 416 -20.60 -7.77 18.01
C VAL A 416 -19.46 -6.76 18.15
N PHE A 417 -19.74 -5.50 18.36
CA PHE A 417 -18.74 -4.44 18.57
C PHE A 417 -19.29 -3.32 19.47
N ASP A 418 -18.38 -2.52 20.03
CA ASP A 418 -18.74 -1.40 20.91
C ASP A 418 -19.47 -0.30 20.11
N GLN A 419 -20.69 0.02 20.55
CA GLN A 419 -21.54 1.04 19.91
C GLN A 419 -21.23 2.46 20.38
N ARG A 420 -20.41 2.63 21.44
CA ARG A 420 -19.97 3.96 21.89
C ARG A 420 -19.05 4.57 20.83
N PRO A 421 -19.14 5.90 20.62
CA PRO A 421 -18.22 6.59 19.73
C PRO A 421 -16.75 6.34 20.12
N ALA A 422 -15.89 6.08 19.13
CA ALA A 422 -14.46 6.03 19.35
C ALA A 422 -13.92 7.42 19.75
N PRO A 423 -12.87 7.50 20.58
CA PRO A 423 -12.30 8.79 20.99
C PRO A 423 -11.70 9.55 19.79
N GLU A 424 -12.22 10.74 19.49
CA GLU A 424 -11.81 11.55 18.33
C GLU A 424 -10.63 12.46 18.60
N THR A 425 -10.24 12.61 19.86
CA THR A 425 -9.11 13.44 20.26
C THR A 425 -8.53 12.95 21.57
N TYR A 426 -7.37 13.44 21.90
CA TYR A 426 -6.70 13.28 23.18
C TYR A 426 -6.51 14.66 23.83
N ASP A 427 -6.04 14.72 25.06
CA ASP A 427 -5.69 15.99 25.71
C ASP A 427 -4.41 16.59 25.11
N TYR A 428 -4.54 17.12 23.88
CA TYR A 428 -3.39 17.69 23.15
C TYR A 428 -2.77 18.91 23.83
N ARG A 429 -3.44 19.53 24.78
CA ARG A 429 -2.90 20.70 25.50
C ARG A 429 -1.87 20.26 26.54
N ASN A 430 -2.20 19.23 27.34
CA ASN A 430 -1.38 18.81 28.47
C ASN A 430 -0.49 17.60 28.18
N TYR A 431 -0.81 16.78 27.18
CA TYR A 431 -0.02 15.60 26.87
C TYR A 431 1.39 15.97 26.38
N ASP A 432 2.42 15.41 27.04
CA ASP A 432 3.80 15.53 26.61
C ASP A 432 4.18 14.36 25.69
N ILE A 433 4.42 14.65 24.41
CA ILE A 433 4.78 13.64 23.42
C ILE A 433 6.16 13.00 23.64
N HIS A 434 7.01 13.59 24.48
CA HIS A 434 8.34 13.07 24.81
C HIS A 434 8.36 12.20 26.06
N SER A 435 7.30 12.22 26.87
CA SER A 435 7.17 11.39 28.05
C SER A 435 6.74 9.97 27.71
N VAL A 436 7.22 9.00 28.49
CA VAL A 436 6.73 7.61 28.43
C VAL A 436 5.24 7.58 28.78
N PRO A 437 4.39 6.90 28.00
CA PRO A 437 2.96 6.84 28.27
C PRO A 437 2.66 6.25 29.66
N GLU A 438 1.77 6.90 30.40
CA GLU A 438 1.39 6.47 31.76
C GLU A 438 0.48 5.22 31.78
N ASN A 439 -0.15 4.89 30.68
CA ASN A 439 -1.03 3.72 30.47
C ASN A 439 -2.31 3.66 31.36
N HIS A 440 -2.62 4.69 32.14
CA HIS A 440 -3.70 4.64 33.13
C HIS A 440 -5.09 4.28 32.55
N ASN A 441 -5.35 4.62 31.29
CA ASN A 441 -6.65 4.42 30.64
C ASN A 441 -6.54 3.62 29.33
N ALA A 442 -5.39 2.98 29.08
CA ALA A 442 -5.23 2.18 27.87
C ALA A 442 -6.04 0.89 27.96
N THR A 443 -6.87 0.65 26.94
CA THR A 443 -7.77 -0.51 26.84
C THR A 443 -7.70 -1.13 25.46
N THR A 444 -8.24 -2.34 25.29
CA THR A 444 -8.56 -2.88 23.98
C THR A 444 -9.98 -2.46 23.59
N GLY A 445 -10.25 -2.29 22.29
CA GLY A 445 -11.58 -1.89 21.85
C GLY A 445 -11.89 -2.31 20.42
N THR A 446 -13.20 -2.35 20.13
CA THR A 446 -13.77 -2.67 18.82
C THR A 446 -14.66 -1.55 18.30
N SER A 447 -14.60 -0.35 18.89
CA SER A 447 -15.38 0.80 18.42
C SER A 447 -14.87 1.29 17.07
N ILE A 448 -15.80 1.89 16.30
CA ILE A 448 -15.54 2.41 14.96
C ILE A 448 -15.85 3.91 14.89
N TYR A 449 -15.22 4.58 13.93
CA TYR A 449 -15.50 5.98 13.60
C TYR A 449 -16.57 6.03 12.51
N ARG A 450 -17.77 6.50 12.85
CA ARG A 450 -18.87 6.66 11.89
C ARG A 450 -18.77 8.02 11.24
N LEU A 451 -18.62 8.05 9.94
CA LEU A 451 -18.50 9.27 9.14
C LEU A 451 -19.82 9.52 8.39
N ASP A 452 -20.22 10.79 8.32
CA ASP A 452 -21.32 11.17 7.46
C ASP A 452 -20.94 10.97 6.00
N PHE A 453 -21.79 10.27 5.26
CA PHE A 453 -21.51 10.01 3.85
C PHE A 453 -21.34 11.30 3.07
N ASN A 454 -20.29 11.36 2.24
CA ASN A 454 -19.88 12.50 1.43
C ASN A 454 -19.33 13.71 2.23
N SER A 455 -19.04 13.53 3.54
CA SER A 455 -18.33 14.54 4.33
C SER A 455 -16.84 14.58 3.99
N THR A 456 -16.23 15.74 4.22
CA THR A 456 -14.78 15.95 4.14
C THR A 456 -14.18 15.81 5.53
N VAL A 457 -13.25 14.91 5.70
CA VAL A 457 -12.68 14.55 7.00
C VAL A 457 -11.19 14.85 7.04
N ASP A 458 -10.75 15.58 8.07
CA ASP A 458 -9.35 15.73 8.41
C ASP A 458 -8.99 14.70 9.48
N VAL A 459 -7.92 13.95 9.23
CA VAL A 459 -7.31 13.09 10.22
C VAL A 459 -5.89 13.57 10.50
N ILE A 460 -5.63 13.85 11.76
CA ILE A 460 -4.32 14.26 12.26
C ILE A 460 -3.73 13.08 13.01
N LEU A 461 -2.61 12.60 12.52
CA LEU A 461 -1.81 11.60 13.19
C LEU A 461 -0.74 12.29 14.03
N GLN A 462 -0.68 12.04 15.33
CA GLN A 462 0.33 12.52 16.25
C GLN A 462 1.17 11.36 16.76
N ASN A 463 2.47 11.45 16.57
CA ASN A 463 3.44 10.49 17.10
C ASN A 463 3.98 10.95 18.46
N ALA A 464 4.33 9.98 19.30
CA ALA A 464 4.83 10.23 20.64
C ALA A 464 5.89 9.20 21.04
N ASN A 465 6.39 9.34 22.26
CA ASN A 465 7.33 8.41 22.87
C ASN A 465 6.68 7.02 23.06
N MET A 466 7.48 5.98 22.88
CA MET A 466 7.10 4.58 23.14
C MET A 466 7.20 4.25 24.63
N ILE A 467 7.00 2.99 25.02
CA ILE A 467 7.23 2.52 26.40
C ILE A 467 8.70 2.70 26.81
N GLU A 468 9.63 2.56 25.87
CA GLU A 468 11.04 2.83 26.12
C GLU A 468 11.31 4.34 26.01
N ALA A 469 11.93 4.91 27.04
CA ALA A 469 12.19 6.35 27.13
C ALA A 469 13.09 6.86 25.98
N ASN A 470 12.78 8.04 25.47
CA ASN A 470 13.48 8.69 24.35
C ASN A 470 13.45 7.89 23.05
N LYS A 471 12.40 7.11 22.85
CA LYS A 471 12.18 6.30 21.64
C LYS A 471 10.87 6.70 20.97
N SER A 472 10.94 7.00 19.70
CA SER A 472 9.79 7.16 18.79
C SER A 472 10.18 6.60 17.42
N GLU A 473 9.24 6.09 16.68
CA GLU A 473 9.47 5.46 15.37
C GLU A 473 8.65 6.15 14.28
N THR A 474 9.08 6.00 13.03
CA THR A 474 8.28 6.45 11.88
C THR A 474 7.28 5.37 11.54
N HIS A 475 6.00 5.75 11.38
CA HIS A 475 4.91 4.84 11.08
C HIS A 475 4.29 5.18 9.72
N PRO A 476 4.32 4.29 8.71
CA PRO A 476 3.50 4.46 7.51
C PRO A 476 2.04 4.14 7.82
N TRP A 477 1.13 5.05 7.48
CA TRP A 477 -0.31 4.92 7.71
C TRP A 477 -1.04 4.74 6.39
N HIS A 478 -1.86 3.71 6.29
CA HIS A 478 -2.63 3.35 5.10
C HIS A 478 -4.12 3.40 5.35
N LEU A 479 -4.86 4.02 4.41
CA LEU A 479 -6.31 4.08 4.39
C LEU A 479 -6.86 3.19 3.27
N HIS A 480 -7.69 2.22 3.65
CA HIS A 480 -8.39 1.36 2.71
C HIS A 480 -9.53 2.10 2.00
N GLY A 481 -9.85 1.72 0.79
CA GLY A 481 -10.98 2.23 0.04
C GLY A 481 -10.84 3.68 -0.47
N HIS A 482 -9.83 4.43 -0.06
CA HIS A 482 -9.69 5.85 -0.33
C HIS A 482 -8.28 6.25 -0.72
N ASP A 483 -8.22 7.43 -1.34
CA ASP A 483 -7.02 8.26 -1.35
C ASP A 483 -7.27 9.52 -0.55
N PHE A 484 -6.19 10.13 -0.09
CA PHE A 484 -6.23 11.34 0.70
C PHE A 484 -5.20 12.36 0.22
N TRP A 485 -5.52 13.63 0.37
CA TRP A 485 -4.57 14.72 0.26
C TRP A 485 -3.72 14.79 1.53
N VAL A 486 -2.41 14.85 1.39
CA VAL A 486 -1.50 15.11 2.52
C VAL A 486 -1.35 16.60 2.69
N LEU A 487 -2.05 17.16 3.68
CA LEU A 487 -2.10 18.61 3.91
C LEU A 487 -0.81 19.17 4.47
N GLY A 488 -0.08 18.36 5.26
CA GLY A 488 1.17 18.78 5.84
C GLY A 488 1.77 17.76 6.80
N TYR A 489 3.02 18.01 7.10
CA TYR A 489 3.81 17.30 8.10
C TYR A 489 4.43 18.32 9.05
N GLY A 490 4.59 18.01 10.32
CA GLY A 490 5.26 18.87 11.28
C GLY A 490 6.07 18.09 12.30
N SER A 491 7.08 18.77 12.85
CA SER A 491 7.82 18.32 14.03
C SER A 491 7.13 18.75 15.31
N GLY A 492 7.23 17.98 16.37
CA GLY A 492 6.63 18.30 17.66
C GLY A 492 5.14 18.03 17.72
N LYS A 493 4.47 18.71 18.63
CA LYS A 493 3.05 18.50 18.92
C LYS A 493 2.17 19.32 17.98
N PHE A 494 1.12 18.69 17.46
CA PHE A 494 0.11 19.37 16.64
C PHE A 494 -0.73 20.34 17.51
N ASP A 495 -0.93 21.54 16.99
CA ASP A 495 -1.83 22.54 17.57
C ASP A 495 -2.97 22.83 16.59
N PRO A 496 -4.22 22.47 16.91
CA PRO A 496 -5.36 22.65 16.03
C PRO A 496 -5.76 24.12 15.79
N GLU A 497 -5.24 25.08 16.58
CA GLU A 497 -5.50 26.51 16.40
C GLU A 497 -4.47 27.18 15.46
N VAL A 498 -3.30 26.55 15.29
CA VAL A 498 -2.16 27.11 14.54
C VAL A 498 -1.92 26.38 13.22
N HIS A 499 -1.63 25.08 13.27
CA HIS A 499 -1.12 24.33 12.13
C HIS A 499 -2.09 24.16 10.94
N PRO A 500 -3.43 24.18 11.11
CA PRO A 500 -4.33 24.17 9.96
C PRO A 500 -4.16 25.37 9.01
N LYS A 501 -3.60 26.48 9.49
CA LYS A 501 -3.29 27.68 8.67
C LYS A 501 -2.07 27.47 7.75
N GLU A 502 -1.27 26.45 8.04
CA GLU A 502 -0.05 26.09 7.30
C GLU A 502 -0.28 24.97 6.27
N TYR A 503 -1.49 24.44 6.19
CA TYR A 503 -1.82 23.36 5.27
C TYR A 503 -1.60 23.74 3.81
N ASN A 504 -1.01 22.82 3.05
CA ASN A 504 -0.98 22.94 1.61
C ASN A 504 -2.36 22.59 1.02
N LEU A 505 -3.12 23.60 0.65
CA LEU A 505 -4.44 23.45 0.00
C LEU A 505 -4.39 23.70 -1.52
N VAL A 506 -3.18 23.90 -2.09
CA VAL A 506 -3.00 24.23 -3.50
C VAL A 506 -2.66 23.00 -4.33
N ASP A 507 -1.62 22.27 -3.92
CA ASP A 507 -1.07 21.12 -4.65
C ASP A 507 -0.57 20.01 -3.72
N PRO A 508 -1.31 19.67 -2.64
CA PRO A 508 -0.88 18.61 -1.74
C PRO A 508 -0.79 17.29 -2.48
N ILE A 509 0.22 16.48 -2.18
CA ILE A 509 0.33 15.14 -2.76
C ILE A 509 -0.90 14.30 -2.39
N MET A 510 -1.42 13.55 -3.36
CA MET A 510 -2.47 12.57 -3.12
C MET A 510 -1.86 11.19 -3.00
N LYS A 511 -2.23 10.45 -1.96
CA LYS A 511 -1.69 9.14 -1.60
C LYS A 511 -2.76 8.27 -0.96
N ASN A 512 -2.45 6.99 -0.76
CA ASN A 512 -3.20 6.09 0.12
C ASN A 512 -2.38 5.63 1.32
N THR A 513 -1.07 5.90 1.31
CA THR A 513 -0.13 5.57 2.40
C THR A 513 0.80 6.74 2.67
N VAL A 514 0.96 7.13 3.93
CA VAL A 514 1.73 8.33 4.31
C VAL A 514 2.59 8.07 5.55
N PRO A 515 3.86 8.53 5.60
CA PRO A 515 4.66 8.44 6.80
C PRO A 515 4.19 9.41 7.89
N LEU A 516 4.12 8.92 9.12
CA LEU A 516 4.09 9.72 10.35
C LEU A 516 5.50 9.69 10.94
N HIS A 517 6.21 10.79 10.87
CA HIS A 517 7.60 10.88 11.35
C HIS A 517 7.65 10.85 12.88
N TYR A 518 8.78 10.40 13.44
CA TYR A 518 8.97 10.34 14.88
C TYR A 518 8.82 11.71 15.53
N TYR A 519 8.19 11.77 16.71
CA TYR A 519 7.86 13.00 17.46
C TYR A 519 7.21 14.09 16.62
N GLY A 520 6.53 13.72 15.54
CA GLY A 520 5.90 14.66 14.62
C GLY A 520 4.41 14.38 14.43
N TRP A 521 3.83 15.12 13.52
CA TRP A 521 2.45 14.93 13.10
C TRP A 521 2.33 14.91 11.57
N THR A 522 1.28 14.28 11.11
CA THR A 522 0.89 14.26 9.69
C THR A 522 -0.60 14.55 9.59
N ALA A 523 -0.97 15.54 8.77
CA ALA A 523 -2.36 15.90 8.52
C ALA A 523 -2.78 15.42 7.14
N ILE A 524 -3.88 14.66 7.07
CA ILE A 524 -4.47 14.18 5.82
C ILE A 524 -5.93 14.62 5.74
N ARG A 525 -6.45 14.79 4.52
CA ARG A 525 -7.85 15.07 4.21
C ARG A 525 -8.35 14.08 3.17
N PHE A 526 -9.53 13.51 3.40
CA PHE A 526 -10.20 12.68 2.41
C PHE A 526 -11.70 12.97 2.38
N ARG A 527 -12.38 12.47 1.35
CA ARG A 527 -13.83 12.52 1.25
C ARG A 527 -14.39 11.15 1.57
N ALA A 528 -15.34 11.09 2.49
CA ALA A 528 -16.05 9.87 2.88
C ALA A 528 -17.14 9.55 1.84
N ASP A 529 -16.73 9.19 0.60
CA ASP A 529 -17.60 9.05 -0.57
C ASP A 529 -17.67 7.62 -1.13
N ASN A 530 -17.04 6.66 -0.45
CA ASN A 530 -17.01 5.26 -0.85
C ASN A 530 -17.73 4.37 0.19
N PRO A 531 -19.02 4.01 0.01
CA PRO A 531 -19.77 3.28 1.00
C PRO A 531 -19.12 1.97 1.44
N GLY A 532 -18.89 1.81 2.77
CA GLY A 532 -18.21 0.62 3.29
C GLY A 532 -17.77 0.72 4.74
N ALA A 533 -16.95 -0.23 5.14
CA ALA A 533 -16.17 -0.23 6.36
C ALA A 533 -14.68 -0.38 5.98
N TRP A 534 -13.85 0.59 6.38
CA TRP A 534 -12.51 0.75 5.87
C TRP A 534 -11.48 0.79 6.99
N ALA A 535 -10.50 -0.10 6.93
CA ALA A 535 -9.39 -0.08 7.86
C ALA A 535 -8.50 1.16 7.61
N PHE A 536 -8.05 1.79 8.69
CA PHE A 536 -7.00 2.79 8.68
C PHE A 536 -5.96 2.42 9.73
N HIS A 537 -4.78 2.06 9.31
CA HIS A 537 -3.81 1.42 10.20
C HIS A 537 -2.35 1.71 9.83
N CYS A 538 -1.47 1.51 10.81
CA CYS A 538 -0.03 1.49 10.54
C CYS A 538 0.31 0.29 9.64
N HIS A 539 1.04 0.54 8.56
CA HIS A 539 1.40 -0.51 7.59
C HIS A 539 2.62 -1.34 8.01
N ILE A 540 3.20 -1.07 9.18
CA ILE A 540 4.13 -2.02 9.84
C ILE A 540 3.29 -3.18 10.36
N GLU A 541 3.58 -4.40 9.87
CA GLU A 541 2.73 -5.57 10.10
C GLU A 541 2.63 -5.96 11.58
N SER A 542 3.76 -5.95 12.31
CA SER A 542 3.78 -6.19 13.75
C SER A 542 3.01 -5.14 14.54
N HIS A 543 3.01 -3.87 14.13
CA HIS A 543 2.28 -2.80 14.82
C HIS A 543 0.77 -2.96 14.66
N PHE A 544 0.29 -3.28 13.46
CA PHE A 544 -1.13 -3.58 13.26
C PHE A 544 -1.55 -4.83 14.03
N PHE A 545 -0.74 -5.88 14.02
CA PHE A 545 -0.95 -7.09 14.83
C PHE A 545 -1.08 -6.77 16.33
N MET A 546 -0.34 -5.76 16.81
CA MET A 546 -0.39 -5.27 18.19
C MET A 546 -1.47 -4.22 18.44
N GLY A 547 -2.35 -3.91 17.47
CA GLY A 547 -3.52 -3.06 17.64
C GLY A 547 -3.41 -1.61 17.17
N MET A 548 -2.41 -1.28 16.30
CA MET A 548 -2.21 0.06 15.73
C MET A 548 -3.12 0.29 14.51
N GLY A 549 -4.41 0.44 14.75
CA GLY A 549 -5.39 0.65 13.69
C GLY A 549 -6.74 1.10 14.23
N ILE A 550 -7.59 1.54 13.32
CA ILE A 550 -9.01 1.90 13.53
C ILE A 550 -9.81 1.49 12.29
N VAL A 551 -11.14 1.62 12.38
CA VAL A 551 -12.03 1.41 11.23
C VAL A 551 -12.93 2.64 11.08
N PHE A 552 -13.06 3.13 9.84
CA PHE A 552 -14.07 4.09 9.44
C PHE A 552 -15.29 3.36 8.86
N GLU A 553 -16.47 3.78 9.23
CA GLU A 553 -17.74 3.41 8.59
C GLU A 553 -18.30 4.62 7.87
N GLU A 554 -18.73 4.44 6.61
CA GLU A 554 -19.42 5.47 5.85
C GLU A 554 -20.46 4.88 4.91
N GLY A 555 -21.64 5.47 4.89
CA GLY A 555 -22.70 5.13 3.94
C GLY A 555 -23.01 3.63 3.80
N VAL A 556 -22.91 2.83 4.86
CA VAL A 556 -23.14 1.37 4.81
C VAL A 556 -24.56 1.04 4.36
N ASP A 557 -25.53 1.91 4.61
CA ASP A 557 -26.90 1.82 4.08
C ASP A 557 -26.95 1.82 2.55
N ARG A 558 -25.96 2.42 1.88
CA ARG A 558 -25.80 2.49 0.42
C ARG A 558 -25.06 1.31 -0.19
N VAL A 559 -24.43 0.48 0.63
CA VAL A 559 -23.79 -0.77 0.20
C VAL A 559 -24.88 -1.71 -0.31
N GLY A 560 -24.66 -2.34 -1.47
CA GLY A 560 -25.58 -3.32 -2.04
C GLY A 560 -25.75 -4.56 -1.16
N GLU A 561 -26.43 -5.57 -1.69
CA GLU A 561 -26.58 -6.88 -1.05
C GLU A 561 -25.21 -7.56 -0.89
N LEU A 562 -24.93 -8.06 0.32
CA LEU A 562 -23.67 -8.71 0.61
C LEU A 562 -23.65 -10.15 0.07
N PRO A 563 -22.58 -10.57 -0.63
CA PRO A 563 -22.49 -11.94 -1.10
C PRO A 563 -22.25 -12.90 0.09
N THR A 564 -22.96 -14.03 0.10
CA THR A 564 -22.84 -15.03 1.17
C THR A 564 -21.43 -15.61 1.30
N SER A 565 -20.61 -15.51 0.26
CA SER A 565 -19.22 -15.99 0.25
C SER A 565 -18.31 -15.28 1.25
N ILE A 566 -18.65 -14.05 1.69
CA ILE A 566 -17.87 -13.31 2.70
C ILE A 566 -18.24 -13.69 4.14
N MET A 567 -19.32 -14.44 4.32
CA MET A 567 -19.89 -14.84 5.61
C MET A 567 -19.35 -16.22 6.04
N GLY A 568 -19.61 -16.61 7.29
CA GLY A 568 -19.28 -17.95 7.80
C GLY A 568 -18.36 -17.96 9.02
N CYS A 569 -18.07 -16.78 9.59
CA CYS A 569 -17.37 -16.62 10.87
C CYS A 569 -18.21 -15.81 11.85
N GLY A 570 -17.91 -15.91 13.15
CA GLY A 570 -18.66 -15.23 14.18
C GLY A 570 -20.18 -15.45 14.01
N ASP A 571 -20.96 -14.41 14.24
CA ASP A 571 -22.42 -14.46 14.16
C ASP A 571 -22.95 -14.47 12.72
N SER A 572 -22.11 -14.13 11.74
CA SER A 572 -22.47 -14.23 10.32
C SER A 572 -22.66 -15.67 9.83
N LYS A 573 -22.28 -16.68 10.62
CA LYS A 573 -22.52 -18.11 10.30
C LYS A 573 -23.99 -18.42 10.07
N SER A 574 -24.87 -17.82 10.85
CA SER A 574 -26.33 -18.00 10.74
C SER A 574 -26.90 -17.41 9.46
N LEU A 575 -26.21 -16.45 8.83
CA LEU A 575 -26.64 -15.75 7.61
C LEU A 575 -26.23 -16.48 6.32
N ARG A 576 -25.29 -17.41 6.42
CA ARG A 576 -24.76 -18.13 5.23
C ARG A 576 -25.77 -19.11 4.62
N GLY A 577 -26.84 -19.46 5.34
CA GLY A 577 -27.76 -20.53 4.97
C GLY A 577 -27.15 -21.93 5.11
N PRO A 578 -27.97 -23.00 5.04
CA PRO A 578 -27.51 -24.37 5.12
C PRO A 578 -26.63 -24.79 3.93
#